data_9774eaf19fed7a1a2e6193c29913abc5
#
_entry.id   9774eaf19fed7a1a2e6193c29913abc5
#
_cell.length_a   1.000
_cell.length_b   1.000
_cell.length_c   1.000
_cell.angle_alpha   90.00
_cell.angle_beta   90.00
_cell.angle_gamma   90.00
#
_symmetry.space_group_name_H-M   'P 1'
#
loop_
_entity.id
_entity.type
_entity.pdbx_description
1 polymer ?
#
loop_
_entity_poly.entity_id
_entity_poly.type
_entity_poly.pdbx_seq_one_letter_code
_entity_poly.pdbx_strand_id
1 'polypeptide(L)'
;MEIAQRYCVQVDYQLRGKNYYAIGFENRASGYELRNPFFKGSTPPKDITHFDNNHTRCNVFEGFIDFLSAEKLRFNDLCDVVVLNSVSNIGKALPVLTQYSLIACYLDNDDAGRMTLSKIQKEYGDKVVDFSRHYPDHKDLNENLMWMCPKKTNKYKLKF
;
A
#
# COMPACT_ATOMS: atom_id res chain seq x y z
N MET A 1 -3.51 14.52 6.09
CA MET A 1 -2.89 14.13 7.37
C MET A 1 -3.76 13.15 8.17
N GLU A 2 -5.05 13.33 8.28
CA GLU A 2 -5.94 12.49 9.09
C GLU A 2 -5.92 10.98 8.76
N ILE A 3 -5.83 10.60 7.47
CA ILE A 3 -5.83 9.17 7.08
C ILE A 3 -4.54 8.49 7.56
N ALA A 4 -3.37 9.07 7.31
CA ALA A 4 -2.12 8.49 7.76
C ALA A 4 -2.05 8.34 9.29
N GLN A 5 -2.65 9.26 10.05
CA GLN A 5 -2.70 9.20 11.51
C GLN A 5 -3.53 8.03 12.06
N ARG A 6 -4.43 7.45 11.25
CA ARG A 6 -5.22 6.26 11.66
C ARG A 6 -4.43 4.97 11.55
N TYR A 7 -3.49 4.90 10.61
CA TYR A 7 -2.84 3.66 10.18
C TYR A 7 -1.34 3.63 10.41
N CYS A 8 -0.75 4.81 10.71
CA CYS A 8 0.69 4.96 10.80
C CYS A 8 1.09 5.61 12.11
N VAL A 9 2.29 5.29 12.55
CA VAL A 9 2.97 5.89 13.70
C VAL A 9 4.22 6.64 13.26
N GLN A 10 4.71 7.56 14.09
CA GLN A 10 6.05 8.08 13.93
C GLN A 10 7.05 7.08 14.54
N VAL A 11 8.05 6.71 13.78
CA VAL A 11 9.15 5.88 14.23
C VAL A 11 10.43 6.73 14.25
N ASP A 12 10.97 6.94 15.44
CA ASP A 12 12.25 7.60 15.63
C ASP A 12 13.37 6.55 15.59
N TYR A 13 14.43 6.82 14.86
CA TYR A 13 15.57 5.92 14.74
C TYR A 13 16.87 6.69 14.65
N GLN A 14 17.96 6.02 15.03
CA GLN A 14 19.31 6.57 14.98
C GLN A 14 20.12 5.87 13.90
N LEU A 15 20.78 6.66 13.06
CA LEU A 15 21.71 6.18 12.05
C LEU A 15 23.00 6.99 12.09
N ARG A 16 24.14 6.33 12.31
CA ARG A 16 25.47 6.95 12.38
C ARG A 16 25.52 8.14 13.35
N GLY A 17 24.90 7.98 14.54
CA GLY A 17 24.85 8.99 15.58
C GLY A 17 23.91 10.17 15.35
N LYS A 18 23.14 10.18 14.25
CA LYS A 18 22.12 11.19 13.96
C LYS A 18 20.72 10.63 14.14
N ASN A 19 19.83 11.44 14.70
CA ASN A 19 18.43 11.08 14.89
C ASN A 19 17.63 11.40 13.64
N TYR A 20 16.78 10.47 13.27
CA TYR A 20 15.85 10.57 12.15
C TYR A 20 14.47 10.10 12.58
N TYR A 21 13.47 10.45 11.80
CA TYR A 21 12.13 9.90 11.94
C TYR A 21 11.59 9.43 10.58
N ALA A 22 10.66 8.49 10.63
CA ALA A 22 9.92 8.01 9.49
C ALA A 22 8.46 7.77 9.86
N ILE A 23 7.59 7.73 8.87
CA ILE A 23 6.25 7.17 9.01
C ILE A 23 6.42 5.64 9.02
N GLY A 24 5.91 4.99 10.06
CA GLY A 24 5.88 3.55 10.22
C GLY A 24 4.49 3.00 10.02
N PHE A 25 4.37 1.98 9.18
CA PHE A 25 3.14 1.22 8.93
C PHE A 25 3.34 -0.20 9.43
N GLU A 26 2.55 -0.60 10.40
CA GLU A 26 2.73 -1.88 11.10
C GLU A 26 2.24 -3.06 10.25
N ASN A 27 2.98 -4.15 10.27
CA ASN A 27 2.57 -5.41 9.66
C ASN A 27 2.01 -6.39 10.71
N ARG A 28 1.46 -7.50 10.25
CA ARG A 28 0.82 -8.52 11.10
C ARG A 28 1.75 -9.15 12.15
N ALA A 29 3.07 -9.09 11.94
CA ALA A 29 4.08 -9.63 12.83
C ALA A 29 4.76 -8.55 13.71
N SER A 30 4.16 -7.36 13.82
CA SER A 30 4.67 -6.20 14.58
C SER A 30 6.02 -5.64 14.09
N GLY A 31 6.37 -5.91 12.83
CA GLY A 31 7.40 -5.15 12.12
C GLY A 31 6.78 -3.93 11.45
N TYR A 32 7.61 -3.01 10.96
CA TYR A 32 7.16 -1.77 10.34
C TYR A 32 7.74 -1.59 8.95
N GLU A 33 6.91 -1.16 8.01
CA GLU A 33 7.37 -0.50 6.78
C GLU A 33 7.62 0.98 7.08
N LEU A 34 8.81 1.47 6.73
CA LEU A 34 9.27 2.82 7.05
C LEU A 34 9.35 3.68 5.81
N ARG A 35 8.84 4.91 5.89
CA ARG A 35 8.91 5.88 4.81
C ARG A 35 9.17 7.30 5.31
N ASN A 36 10.13 7.96 4.69
CA ASN A 36 10.25 9.41 4.72
C ASN A 36 10.65 9.93 3.31
N PRO A 37 10.81 11.23 3.07
CA PRO A 37 11.14 11.75 1.74
C PRO A 37 12.44 11.22 1.13
N PHE A 38 13.36 10.67 1.95
CA PHE A 38 14.71 10.26 1.54
C PHE A 38 14.98 8.77 1.75
N PHE A 39 14.05 8.06 2.39
CA PHE A 39 14.29 6.68 2.81
C PHE A 39 13.03 5.81 2.71
N LYS A 40 13.23 4.61 2.18
CA LYS A 40 12.29 3.50 2.23
C LYS A 40 13.01 2.31 2.86
N GLY A 41 12.43 1.75 3.91
CA GLY A 41 13.00 0.62 4.63
C GLY A 41 11.95 -0.13 5.42
N SER A 42 12.38 -1.08 6.22
CA SER A 42 11.50 -1.84 7.12
C SER A 42 12.26 -2.30 8.35
N THR A 43 11.53 -2.51 9.45
CA THR A 43 12.02 -3.25 10.62
C THR A 43 11.55 -4.70 10.54
N PRO A 44 12.34 -5.67 11.04
CA PRO A 44 11.90 -7.05 11.16
C PRO A 44 10.83 -7.20 12.28
N PRO A 45 10.02 -8.27 12.24
CA PRO A 45 9.93 -9.24 11.14
C PRO A 45 9.13 -8.67 9.95
N LYS A 46 9.45 -9.13 8.72
CA LYS A 46 8.70 -8.76 7.51
C LYS A 46 7.46 -9.63 7.37
N ASP A 47 6.32 -8.99 7.22
CA ASP A 47 5.05 -9.66 6.97
C ASP A 47 4.11 -8.76 6.14
N ILE A 48 2.96 -9.32 5.77
CA ILE A 48 1.83 -8.56 5.22
C ILE A 48 1.15 -7.78 6.34
N THR A 49 0.38 -6.75 5.96
CA THR A 49 -0.63 -6.15 6.83
C THR A 49 -2.01 -6.63 6.38
N HIS A 50 -2.87 -7.00 7.31
CA HIS A 50 -4.22 -7.48 7.01
C HIS A 50 -5.23 -6.79 7.93
N PHE A 51 -6.18 -6.08 7.33
CA PHE A 51 -7.33 -5.50 8.01
C PHE A 51 -8.55 -6.37 7.71
N ASP A 52 -8.92 -7.18 8.70
CA ASP A 52 -10.07 -8.08 8.64
C ASP A 52 -11.27 -7.41 9.34
N ASN A 53 -12.25 -7.00 8.54
CA ASN A 53 -13.48 -6.37 8.99
C ASN A 53 -14.71 -7.27 8.70
N ASN A 54 -14.46 -8.57 8.48
CA ASN A 54 -15.46 -9.59 8.16
C ASN A 54 -16.24 -9.33 6.85
N HIS A 55 -15.58 -8.79 5.84
CA HIS A 55 -16.14 -8.65 4.51
C HIS A 55 -15.80 -9.87 3.63
N THR A 56 -16.59 -10.10 2.61
CA THR A 56 -16.36 -11.15 1.62
C THR A 56 -15.50 -10.71 0.45
N ARG A 57 -15.13 -9.42 0.41
CA ARG A 57 -14.33 -8.77 -0.63
C ARG A 57 -13.03 -8.28 -0.01
N CYS A 58 -11.92 -8.43 -0.74
CA CYS A 58 -10.61 -7.98 -0.30
C CYS A 58 -9.93 -7.14 -1.36
N ASN A 59 -9.40 -6.00 -0.95
CA ASN A 59 -8.50 -5.19 -1.76
C ASN A 59 -7.04 -5.54 -1.42
N VAL A 60 -6.23 -5.79 -2.45
CA VAL A 60 -4.81 -6.15 -2.31
C VAL A 60 -3.94 -5.04 -2.85
N PHE A 61 -3.01 -4.54 -2.05
CA PHE A 61 -2.06 -3.48 -2.40
C PHE A 61 -0.63 -3.99 -2.33
N GLU A 62 0.25 -3.47 -3.18
CA GLU A 62 1.67 -3.79 -3.10
C GLU A 62 2.33 -3.09 -1.91
N GLY A 63 2.06 -1.80 -1.71
CA GLY A 63 2.62 -0.96 -0.66
C GLY A 63 1.58 -0.19 0.13
N PHE A 64 1.96 0.24 1.34
CA PHE A 64 1.02 0.95 2.22
C PHE A 64 0.67 2.37 1.73
N ILE A 65 1.49 2.99 0.88
CA ILE A 65 1.18 4.31 0.31
C ILE A 65 -0.03 4.20 -0.64
N ASP A 66 -0.13 3.12 -1.41
CA ASP A 66 -1.27 2.87 -2.30
C ASP A 66 -2.52 2.53 -1.50
N PHE A 67 -2.38 1.76 -0.42
CA PHE A 67 -3.46 1.55 0.55
C PHE A 67 -3.97 2.88 1.12
N LEU A 68 -3.10 3.79 1.57
CA LEU A 68 -3.51 5.11 2.07
C LEU A 68 -4.16 5.98 0.97
N SER A 69 -3.74 5.80 -0.29
CA SER A 69 -4.36 6.45 -1.44
C SER A 69 -5.77 5.92 -1.70
N ALA A 70 -5.96 4.60 -1.59
CA ALA A 70 -7.28 3.96 -1.69
C ALA A 70 -8.22 4.39 -0.55
N GLU A 71 -7.71 4.54 0.68
CA GLU A 71 -8.45 5.13 1.81
C GLU A 71 -8.91 6.56 1.49
N LYS A 72 -8.04 7.37 0.89
CA LYS A 72 -8.38 8.73 0.46
C LYS A 72 -9.48 8.75 -0.60
N LEU A 73 -9.50 7.78 -1.49
CA LEU A 73 -10.49 7.59 -2.55
C LEU A 73 -11.73 6.82 -2.08
N ARG A 74 -11.75 6.32 -0.84
CA ARG A 74 -12.81 5.50 -0.26
C ARG A 74 -13.04 4.16 -0.99
N PHE A 75 -11.99 3.62 -1.60
CA PHE A 75 -12.06 2.34 -2.31
C PHE A 75 -12.17 1.13 -1.38
N ASN A 76 -11.78 1.30 -0.10
CA ASN A 76 -11.82 0.24 0.90
C ASN A 76 -13.12 0.20 1.70
N ASP A 77 -14.06 1.09 1.41
CA ASP A 77 -15.39 1.04 2.06
C ASP A 77 -16.02 -0.34 1.74
N LEU A 78 -16.41 -1.09 2.80
CA LEU A 78 -17.00 -2.42 2.71
C LEU A 78 -16.08 -3.51 2.10
N CYS A 79 -14.77 -3.39 2.30
CA CYS A 79 -13.78 -4.39 1.91
C CYS A 79 -12.82 -4.67 3.06
N ASP A 80 -12.31 -5.90 3.11
CA ASP A 80 -11.10 -6.20 3.84
C ASP A 80 -9.89 -5.76 3.03
N VAL A 81 -8.73 -5.63 3.67
CA VAL A 81 -7.53 -5.16 2.99
C VAL A 81 -6.33 -6.04 3.31
N VAL A 82 -5.59 -6.40 2.28
CA VAL A 82 -4.26 -7.00 2.41
C VAL A 82 -3.23 -6.07 1.75
N VAL A 83 -2.24 -5.64 2.52
CA VAL A 83 -1.06 -4.93 1.99
C VAL A 83 0.12 -5.89 2.02
N LEU A 84 0.70 -6.15 0.86
CA LEU A 84 1.83 -7.09 0.74
C LEU A 84 3.09 -6.56 1.44
N ASN A 85 3.25 -5.23 1.49
CA ASN A 85 4.45 -4.53 1.98
C ASN A 85 5.72 -4.82 1.14
N SER A 86 5.72 -5.92 0.43
CA SER A 86 6.67 -6.31 -0.61
C SER A 86 6.08 -7.47 -1.40
N VAL A 87 6.32 -7.53 -2.70
CA VAL A 87 5.94 -8.68 -3.56
C VAL A 87 6.50 -10.01 -3.07
N SER A 88 7.61 -10.00 -2.33
CA SER A 88 8.19 -11.19 -1.72
C SER A 88 7.29 -11.85 -0.66
N ASN A 89 6.37 -11.10 -0.08
CA ASN A 89 5.43 -11.61 0.93
C ASN A 89 4.18 -12.28 0.32
N ILE A 90 4.10 -12.41 -1.01
CA ILE A 90 2.92 -13.03 -1.68
C ILE A 90 2.59 -14.40 -1.10
N GLY A 91 3.60 -15.23 -0.77
CA GLY A 91 3.39 -16.54 -0.16
C GLY A 91 2.66 -16.49 1.20
N LYS A 92 2.75 -15.38 1.93
CA LYS A 92 2.02 -15.16 3.18
C LYS A 92 0.61 -14.62 2.95
N ALA A 93 0.38 -13.93 1.84
CA ALA A 93 -0.90 -13.39 1.48
C ALA A 93 -1.84 -14.46 0.91
N LEU A 94 -1.34 -15.38 0.07
CA LEU A 94 -2.18 -16.38 -0.58
C LEU A 94 -3.09 -17.14 0.40
N PRO A 95 -2.64 -17.69 1.53
CA PRO A 95 -3.53 -18.39 2.45
C PRO A 95 -4.65 -17.50 3.02
N VAL A 96 -4.37 -16.21 3.22
CA VAL A 96 -5.34 -15.23 3.71
C VAL A 96 -6.42 -14.95 2.65
N LEU A 97 -6.03 -14.91 1.38
CA LEU A 97 -6.95 -14.59 0.27
C LEU A 97 -7.97 -15.69 -0.01
N THR A 98 -7.77 -16.91 0.49
CA THR A 98 -8.68 -18.06 0.25
C THR A 98 -10.12 -17.80 0.67
N GLN A 99 -10.33 -17.04 1.74
CA GLN A 99 -11.66 -16.79 2.33
C GLN A 99 -12.53 -15.82 1.51
N TYR A 100 -11.93 -15.06 0.57
CA TYR A 100 -12.66 -14.02 -0.15
C TYR A 100 -13.35 -14.54 -1.41
N SER A 101 -14.53 -14.00 -1.68
CA SER A 101 -15.28 -14.23 -2.91
C SER A 101 -14.86 -13.34 -4.07
N LEU A 102 -14.27 -12.18 -3.75
CA LEU A 102 -13.72 -11.22 -4.70
C LEU A 102 -12.41 -10.65 -4.18
N ILE A 103 -11.38 -10.64 -5.03
CA ILE A 103 -10.04 -10.13 -4.74
C ILE A 103 -9.71 -9.06 -5.77
N ALA A 104 -9.71 -7.79 -5.34
CA ALA A 104 -9.40 -6.66 -6.19
C ALA A 104 -7.93 -6.26 -6.01
N CYS A 105 -7.11 -6.40 -7.06
CA CYS A 105 -5.68 -6.17 -7.00
C CYS A 105 -5.32 -4.77 -7.51
N TYR A 106 -4.75 -3.95 -6.64
CA TYR A 106 -4.18 -2.63 -6.90
C TYR A 106 -2.65 -2.71 -6.81
N LEU A 107 -2.04 -3.37 -7.79
CA LEU A 107 -0.59 -3.60 -7.82
C LEU A 107 0.11 -2.62 -8.75
N ASP A 108 1.43 -2.50 -8.61
CA ASP A 108 2.24 -1.62 -9.45
C ASP A 108 2.20 -2.07 -10.92
N ASN A 109 2.21 -1.11 -11.86
CA ASN A 109 2.27 -1.34 -13.30
C ASN A 109 3.70 -1.64 -13.79
N ASP A 110 4.43 -2.45 -13.03
CA ASP A 110 5.76 -2.93 -13.38
C ASP A 110 5.80 -4.47 -13.47
N ASP A 111 6.95 -5.04 -13.81
CA ASP A 111 7.10 -6.49 -13.98
C ASP A 111 6.83 -7.26 -12.68
N ALA A 112 7.21 -6.71 -11.53
CA ALA A 112 7.01 -7.36 -10.24
C ALA A 112 5.53 -7.40 -9.85
N GLY A 113 4.80 -6.30 -10.07
CA GLY A 113 3.36 -6.23 -9.86
C GLY A 113 2.60 -7.17 -10.80
N ARG A 114 2.94 -7.19 -12.10
CA ARG A 114 2.33 -8.12 -13.07
C ARG A 114 2.59 -9.60 -12.74
N MET A 115 3.81 -9.95 -12.31
CA MET A 115 4.12 -11.31 -11.88
C MET A 115 3.34 -11.69 -10.62
N THR A 116 3.15 -10.74 -9.70
CA THR A 116 2.39 -10.95 -8.47
C THR A 116 0.91 -11.14 -8.79
N LEU A 117 0.33 -10.31 -9.66
CA LEU A 117 -1.04 -10.47 -10.14
C LEU A 117 -1.24 -11.86 -10.78
N SER A 118 -0.33 -12.28 -11.66
CA SER A 118 -0.41 -13.59 -12.31
C SER A 118 -0.40 -14.75 -11.32
N LYS A 119 0.35 -14.64 -10.21
CA LYS A 119 0.34 -15.66 -9.14
C LYS A 119 -1.01 -15.72 -8.44
N ILE A 120 -1.61 -14.56 -8.12
CA ILE A 120 -2.92 -14.51 -7.47
C ILE A 120 -4.00 -15.06 -8.42
N GLN A 121 -3.97 -14.66 -9.70
CA GLN A 121 -4.91 -15.15 -10.72
C GLN A 121 -4.80 -16.68 -10.94
N LYS A 122 -3.58 -17.22 -10.92
CA LYS A 122 -3.36 -18.67 -11.05
C LYS A 122 -4.01 -19.45 -9.92
N GLU A 123 -4.02 -18.88 -8.71
CA GLU A 123 -4.55 -19.54 -7.51
C GLU A 123 -6.07 -19.38 -7.38
N TYR A 124 -6.60 -18.20 -7.71
CA TYR A 124 -8.01 -17.86 -7.40
C TYR A 124 -8.89 -17.62 -8.62
N GLY A 125 -8.34 -17.64 -9.84
CA GLY A 125 -9.11 -17.59 -11.09
C GLY A 125 -10.02 -16.38 -11.19
N ASP A 126 -11.29 -16.63 -11.46
CA ASP A 126 -12.31 -15.62 -11.72
C ASP A 126 -12.66 -14.73 -10.51
N LYS A 127 -12.19 -15.09 -9.32
CA LYS A 127 -12.34 -14.23 -8.14
C LYS A 127 -11.46 -12.97 -8.18
N VAL A 128 -10.46 -12.94 -9.07
CA VAL A 128 -9.44 -11.90 -9.12
C VAL A 128 -9.78 -10.85 -10.17
N VAL A 129 -9.84 -9.60 -9.73
CA VAL A 129 -10.03 -8.44 -10.61
C VAL A 129 -8.79 -7.57 -10.56
N ASP A 130 -8.24 -7.27 -11.74
CA ASP A 130 -7.11 -6.36 -11.92
C ASP A 130 -7.58 -4.91 -11.96
N PHE A 131 -7.35 -4.16 -10.90
CA PHE A 131 -7.65 -2.74 -10.81
C PHE A 131 -6.50 -1.83 -11.25
N SER A 132 -5.30 -2.35 -11.52
CA SER A 132 -4.19 -1.56 -12.07
C SER A 132 -4.54 -0.96 -13.43
N ARG A 133 -5.48 -1.57 -14.15
CA ARG A 133 -6.02 -1.07 -15.44
C ARG A 133 -6.74 0.28 -15.34
N HIS A 134 -7.08 0.73 -14.13
CA HIS A 134 -7.71 2.04 -13.92
C HIS A 134 -6.70 3.19 -13.82
N TYR A 135 -5.40 2.88 -13.76
CA TYR A 135 -4.30 3.84 -13.79
C TYR A 135 -3.16 3.42 -14.74
N PRO A 136 -3.49 3.14 -16.04
CA PRO A 136 -2.54 2.53 -16.97
C PRO A 136 -1.32 3.42 -17.28
N ASP A 137 -1.48 4.74 -17.16
CA ASP A 137 -0.44 5.73 -17.45
C ASP A 137 0.43 6.07 -16.20
N HIS A 138 0.14 5.44 -15.07
CA HIS A 138 0.84 5.66 -13.80
C HIS A 138 1.41 4.36 -13.27
N LYS A 139 2.54 4.48 -12.58
CA LYS A 139 3.21 3.31 -11.99
C LYS A 139 2.32 2.62 -10.95
N ASP A 140 1.67 3.40 -10.11
CA ASP A 140 0.89 2.94 -8.96
C ASP A 140 -0.32 3.84 -8.70
N LEU A 141 -1.19 3.43 -7.78
CA LEU A 141 -2.40 4.17 -7.42
C LEU A 141 -2.08 5.53 -6.79
N ASN A 142 -1.00 5.64 -6.03
CA ASN A 142 -0.61 6.90 -5.41
C ASN A 142 -0.15 7.93 -6.45
N GLU A 143 0.62 7.52 -7.45
CA GLU A 143 1.02 8.39 -8.55
C GLU A 143 -0.21 8.91 -9.30
N ASN A 144 -1.17 8.04 -9.60
CA ASN A 144 -2.45 8.42 -10.21
C ASN A 144 -3.22 9.43 -9.33
N LEU A 145 -3.34 9.18 -8.02
CA LEU A 145 -3.99 10.12 -7.11
C LEU A 145 -3.29 11.48 -7.08
N MET A 146 -1.96 11.51 -7.07
CA MET A 146 -1.19 12.76 -7.09
C MET A 146 -1.39 13.55 -8.38
N TRP A 147 -1.54 12.86 -9.52
CA TRP A 147 -1.86 13.48 -10.81
C TRP A 147 -3.27 14.09 -10.80
N MET A 148 -4.27 13.36 -10.27
CA MET A 148 -5.66 13.84 -10.16
C MET A 148 -5.81 15.02 -9.20
N CYS A 149 -4.98 15.09 -8.16
CA CYS A 149 -5.01 16.13 -7.14
C CYS A 149 -3.68 16.90 -7.08
N PRO A 150 -3.31 17.66 -8.13
CA PRO A 150 -2.05 18.40 -8.14
C PRO A 150 -2.01 19.39 -6.98
N LYS A 151 -0.87 19.44 -6.27
CA LYS A 151 -0.66 20.42 -5.21
C LYS A 151 -0.92 21.81 -5.77
N LYS A 152 -1.81 22.59 -5.14
CA LYS A 152 -1.89 24.03 -5.42
C LYS A 152 -0.53 24.61 -5.13
N THR A 153 0.22 24.97 -6.19
CA THR A 153 1.48 25.68 -6.03
C THR A 153 1.16 27.07 -5.49
N ASN A 154 1.45 27.30 -4.21
CA ASN A 154 1.42 28.65 -3.64
C ASN A 154 2.50 29.48 -4.35
N LYS A 155 2.10 30.25 -5.37
CA LYS A 155 2.94 31.23 -6.05
C LYS A 155 3.07 32.50 -5.17
N TYR A 156 3.50 32.36 -3.94
CA TYR A 156 3.99 33.52 -3.20
C TYR A 156 5.50 33.62 -3.46
N LYS A 157 5.87 34.43 -4.47
CA LYS A 157 7.21 34.97 -4.54
C LYS A 157 7.35 35.98 -3.39
N LEU A 158 8.02 35.61 -2.31
CA LEU A 158 8.55 36.58 -1.37
C LEU A 158 9.60 37.43 -2.16
N LYS A 159 9.28 38.67 -2.42
CA LYS A 159 10.27 39.68 -2.84
C LYS A 159 10.94 40.18 -1.58
N PHE A 160 12.21 39.88 -1.40
CA PHE A 160 13.11 40.55 -0.46
C PHE A 160 13.71 41.76 -1.16
#